data_7dc5876e732d9950bbc2000e13f630ee
#
_entry.id   7dc5876e732d9950bbc2000e13f630ee
#
_cell.length_a   1.000
_cell.length_b   1.000
_cell.length_c   1.000
_cell.angle_alpha   90.00
_cell.angle_beta   90.00
_cell.angle_gamma   90.00
#
_symmetry.space_group_name_H-M   'P 1'
#
loop_
_entity.id
_entity.type
_entity.pdbx_description
1 polymer ?
#
loop_
_entity_poly.entity_id
_entity_poly.type
_entity_poly.pdbx_seq_one_letter_code
_entity_poly.pdbx_strand_id
1 'polypeptide(L)'
;LLTTIGIQISGETQYALEGSVFVGGAVIQWLRDEMRFFTESRDAEYYAQKVSDNGGVYLVPAFTGLGAPYWDMYARGCILGITRGTKREHIIRAAQESIAYQVADLVPAIEADTGLPLSALKADGGASRDHFLMQFQADIIGRQVRRPAIRETTALGAAYLAGLATGVWQSEEELSQLWKCETAFQPEMDQAHRDQLMANWHKAV
;
A
#
# COMPACT_ATOMS: atom_id res chain seq x y z
N LEU A 1 7.41 6.97 -13.04
CA LEU A 1 7.97 7.05 -11.69
C LEU A 1 8.80 8.32 -11.53
N LEU A 2 9.13 8.67 -10.29
CA LEU A 2 10.06 9.76 -9.95
C LEU A 2 11.38 9.16 -9.49
N THR A 3 12.50 9.82 -9.87
CA THR A 3 13.82 9.47 -9.33
C THR A 3 14.18 10.50 -8.27
N THR A 4 14.55 10.04 -7.09
CA THR A 4 14.97 10.91 -5.97
C THR A 4 16.29 10.42 -5.39
N ILE A 5 16.97 11.29 -4.64
CA ILE A 5 18.11 10.87 -3.82
C ILE A 5 17.55 10.10 -2.63
N GLY A 6 17.85 8.82 -2.55
CA GLY A 6 17.47 7.99 -1.42
C GLY A 6 18.32 8.28 -0.19
N ILE A 7 19.65 8.25 -0.36
CA ILE A 7 20.61 8.48 0.73
C ILE A 7 21.97 8.86 0.16
N GLN A 8 22.79 9.57 0.96
CA GLN A 8 24.21 9.76 0.70
C GLN A 8 25.01 9.40 1.94
N ILE A 9 25.92 8.43 1.81
CA ILE A 9 26.80 7.95 2.90
C ILE A 9 28.23 7.93 2.36
N SER A 10 29.18 8.49 3.11
CA SER A 10 30.61 8.49 2.78
C SER A 10 30.94 9.04 1.38
N GLY A 11 30.12 9.97 0.89
CA GLY A 11 30.31 10.58 -0.45
C GLY A 11 29.65 9.79 -1.60
N GLU A 12 29.13 8.60 -1.35
CA GLU A 12 28.36 7.83 -2.34
C GLU A 12 26.87 8.16 -2.26
N THR A 13 26.26 8.46 -3.40
CA THR A 13 24.84 8.76 -3.51
C THR A 13 24.08 7.56 -4.07
N GLN A 14 23.08 7.09 -3.34
CA GLN A 14 22.14 6.08 -3.79
C GLN A 14 20.82 6.75 -4.19
N TYR A 15 20.29 6.38 -5.35
CA TYR A 15 19.03 6.88 -5.87
C TYR A 15 17.91 5.88 -5.62
N ALA A 16 16.70 6.41 -5.44
CA ALA A 16 15.48 5.61 -5.31
C ALA A 16 14.51 5.99 -6.43
N LEU A 17 13.79 4.97 -6.94
CA LEU A 17 12.60 5.18 -7.76
C LEU A 17 11.39 5.22 -6.83
N GLU A 18 10.52 6.20 -7.06
CA GLU A 18 9.33 6.42 -6.26
C GLU A 18 8.07 6.41 -7.13
N GLY A 19 7.09 5.61 -6.73
CA GLY A 19 5.74 5.63 -7.26
C GLY A 19 4.81 6.26 -6.24
N SER A 20 4.30 7.45 -6.51
CA SER A 20 3.47 8.18 -5.55
C SER A 20 2.02 7.75 -5.63
N VAL A 21 1.49 7.17 -4.55
CA VAL A 21 0.07 6.99 -4.28
C VAL A 21 -0.39 8.12 -3.38
N PHE A 22 -1.24 9.04 -3.91
CA PHE A 22 -1.60 10.26 -3.17
C PHE A 22 -2.50 9.99 -1.96
N VAL A 23 -3.35 8.97 -2.05
CA VAL A 23 -4.29 8.62 -0.98
C VAL A 23 -4.16 7.14 -0.64
N GLY A 24 -3.37 6.84 0.39
CA GLY A 24 -3.30 5.52 1.01
C GLY A 24 -4.22 5.44 2.23
N GLY A 25 -3.67 5.24 3.42
CA GLY A 25 -4.43 5.16 4.68
C GLY A 25 -5.35 6.36 4.99
N ALA A 26 -5.16 7.50 4.32
CA ALA A 26 -6.03 8.67 4.45
C ALA A 26 -7.49 8.40 4.03
N VAL A 27 -7.76 7.44 3.14
CA VAL A 27 -9.14 7.03 2.80
C VAL A 27 -9.85 6.41 4.01
N ILE A 28 -9.13 5.67 4.84
CA ILE A 28 -9.67 5.07 6.07
C ILE A 28 -9.95 6.15 7.11
N GLN A 29 -9.07 7.15 7.22
CA GLN A 29 -9.31 8.31 8.08
C GLN A 29 -10.55 9.09 7.63
N TRP A 30 -10.70 9.31 6.33
CA TRP A 30 -11.88 9.96 5.75
C TRP A 30 -13.18 9.21 6.06
N LEU A 31 -13.19 7.87 5.96
CA LEU A 31 -14.36 7.06 6.34
C LEU A 31 -14.67 7.16 7.83
N ARG A 32 -13.66 7.33 8.69
CA ARG A 32 -13.83 7.52 10.12
C ARG A 32 -14.33 8.92 10.45
N ASP A 33 -13.66 9.95 9.95
CA ASP A 33 -13.81 11.33 10.43
C ASP A 33 -14.99 12.04 9.73
N GLU A 34 -15.14 11.88 8.43
CA GLU A 34 -16.15 12.57 7.64
C GLU A 34 -17.40 11.70 7.44
N MET A 35 -17.22 10.44 7.06
CA MET A 35 -18.36 9.52 6.83
C MET A 35 -18.88 8.90 8.13
N ARG A 36 -18.08 8.89 9.20
CA ARG A 36 -18.43 8.36 10.52
C ARG A 36 -18.90 6.90 10.49
N PHE A 37 -18.28 6.10 9.64
CA PHE A 37 -18.64 4.69 9.47
C PHE A 37 -18.16 3.82 10.64
N PHE A 38 -17.14 4.27 11.36
CA PHE A 38 -16.59 3.64 12.55
C PHE A 38 -15.85 4.69 13.41
N THR A 39 -15.49 4.31 14.63
CA THR A 39 -14.88 5.24 15.60
C THR A 39 -13.35 5.24 15.52
N GLU A 40 -12.74 4.07 15.30
CA GLU A 40 -11.29 3.92 15.25
C GLU A 40 -10.86 3.30 13.90
N SER A 41 -9.75 3.76 13.33
CA SER A 41 -9.27 3.27 12.03
C SER A 41 -9.01 1.75 12.01
N ARG A 42 -8.66 1.16 13.15
CA ARG A 42 -8.49 -0.30 13.28
C ARG A 42 -9.79 -1.09 13.10
N ASP A 43 -10.95 -0.44 13.26
CA ASP A 43 -12.24 -1.10 13.09
C ASP A 43 -12.55 -1.39 11.61
N ALA A 44 -11.83 -0.73 10.68
CA ALA A 44 -12.02 -0.92 9.26
C ALA A 44 -11.81 -2.38 8.84
N GLU A 45 -10.78 -3.05 9.36
CA GLU A 45 -10.52 -4.46 9.12
C GLU A 45 -11.71 -5.34 9.51
N TYR A 46 -12.23 -5.14 10.73
CA TYR A 46 -13.38 -5.89 11.23
C TYR A 46 -14.63 -5.72 10.34
N TYR A 47 -14.89 -4.50 9.88
CA TYR A 47 -16.04 -4.26 9.00
C TYR A 47 -15.83 -4.82 7.60
N ALA A 48 -14.63 -4.72 7.02
CA ALA A 48 -14.33 -5.27 5.71
C ALA A 48 -14.51 -6.81 5.67
N GLN A 49 -14.18 -7.48 6.76
CA GLN A 49 -14.32 -8.94 6.90
C GLN A 49 -15.77 -9.41 7.14
N LYS A 50 -16.73 -8.51 7.38
CA LYS A 50 -18.16 -8.88 7.55
C LYS A 50 -18.87 -9.19 6.23
N VAL A 51 -18.25 -8.92 5.11
CA VAL A 51 -18.75 -9.21 3.77
C VAL A 51 -17.75 -10.10 3.04
N SER A 52 -18.25 -11.03 2.21
CA SER A 52 -17.41 -11.97 1.47
C SER A 52 -16.55 -11.28 0.39
N ASP A 53 -17.09 -10.21 -0.19
CA ASP A 53 -16.50 -9.44 -1.27
C ASP A 53 -16.93 -7.97 -1.18
N ASN A 54 -16.50 -7.15 -2.12
CA ASN A 54 -16.88 -5.73 -2.16
C ASN A 54 -18.28 -5.49 -2.76
N GLY A 55 -19.02 -6.52 -3.12
CA GLY A 55 -20.36 -6.41 -3.74
C GLY A 55 -20.35 -5.71 -5.10
N GLY A 56 -19.22 -5.71 -5.81
CA GLY A 56 -19.03 -4.98 -7.06
C GLY A 56 -18.77 -3.47 -6.86
N VAL A 57 -18.57 -3.02 -5.61
CA VAL A 57 -18.29 -1.61 -5.30
C VAL A 57 -16.79 -1.35 -5.43
N TYR A 58 -16.44 -0.30 -6.17
CA TYR A 58 -15.08 0.23 -6.26
C TYR A 58 -15.05 1.67 -5.78
N LEU A 59 -14.09 2.00 -4.92
CA LEU A 59 -13.86 3.36 -4.45
C LEU A 59 -12.51 3.83 -4.99
N VAL A 60 -12.52 4.91 -5.77
CA VAL A 60 -11.30 5.58 -6.25
C VAL A 60 -11.03 6.78 -5.36
N PRO A 61 -9.99 6.78 -4.50
CA PRO A 61 -9.79 7.84 -3.52
C PRO A 61 -8.97 9.01 -4.07
N ALA A 62 -9.34 9.52 -5.23
CA ALA A 62 -8.64 10.64 -5.88
C ALA A 62 -8.97 12.00 -5.23
N PHE A 63 -8.82 12.14 -3.91
CA PHE A 63 -9.19 13.35 -3.17
C PHE A 63 -8.37 14.58 -3.60
N THR A 64 -7.12 14.36 -3.99
CA THR A 64 -6.19 15.39 -4.45
C THR A 64 -5.65 15.08 -5.85
N GLY A 65 -6.39 14.32 -6.64
CA GLY A 65 -5.96 13.79 -7.93
C GLY A 65 -5.39 12.37 -7.80
N LEU A 66 -4.93 11.84 -8.92
CA LEU A 66 -4.26 10.54 -9.03
C LEU A 66 -2.76 10.74 -9.26
N GLY A 67 -1.96 10.02 -8.49
CA GLY A 67 -0.51 9.94 -8.66
C GLY A 67 -0.11 8.99 -9.76
N ALA A 68 1.09 8.39 -9.63
CA ALA A 68 1.56 7.39 -10.58
C ALA A 68 0.65 6.15 -10.63
N PRO A 69 0.44 5.52 -11.79
CA PRO A 69 0.99 5.88 -13.10
C PRO A 69 0.16 6.91 -13.87
N TYR A 70 -0.99 7.34 -13.35
CA TYR A 70 -2.01 8.13 -14.07
C TYR A 70 -1.63 9.61 -14.23
N TRP A 71 -1.07 10.23 -13.18
CA TRP A 71 -0.66 11.63 -13.13
C TRP A 71 -1.79 12.62 -13.50
N ASP A 72 -3.03 12.33 -13.05
CA ASP A 72 -4.19 13.19 -13.24
C ASP A 72 -4.50 14.01 -11.97
N MET A 73 -4.08 15.25 -11.96
CA MET A 73 -4.30 16.19 -10.84
C MET A 73 -5.74 16.69 -10.76
N TYR A 74 -6.55 16.49 -11.79
CA TYR A 74 -7.94 16.94 -11.86
C TYR A 74 -8.94 15.84 -11.51
N ALA A 75 -8.52 14.58 -11.50
CA ALA A 75 -9.35 13.47 -11.02
C ALA A 75 -9.87 13.77 -9.60
N ARG A 76 -11.08 13.29 -9.33
CA ARG A 76 -11.70 13.36 -7.99
C ARG A 76 -12.24 12.00 -7.61
N GLY A 77 -12.33 11.78 -6.28
CA GLY A 77 -12.80 10.52 -5.73
C GLY A 77 -14.20 10.16 -6.22
N CYS A 78 -14.42 8.87 -6.46
CA CYS A 78 -15.74 8.35 -6.82
C CYS A 78 -15.99 6.98 -6.17
N ILE A 79 -17.25 6.61 -6.07
CA ILE A 79 -17.70 5.27 -5.65
C ILE A 79 -18.61 4.74 -6.76
N LEU A 80 -18.25 3.60 -7.33
CA LEU A 80 -18.95 2.95 -8.44
C LEU A 80 -19.51 1.59 -7.99
N GLY A 81 -20.51 1.09 -8.72
CA GLY A 81 -21.07 -0.25 -8.48
C GLY A 81 -22.08 -0.31 -7.33
N ILE A 82 -22.56 0.81 -6.81
CA ILE A 82 -23.56 0.86 -5.74
C ILE A 82 -24.90 0.30 -6.24
N THR A 83 -25.47 -0.63 -5.48
CA THR A 83 -26.81 -1.18 -5.69
C THR A 83 -27.64 -1.02 -4.42
N ARG A 84 -28.92 -1.37 -4.47
CA ARG A 84 -29.79 -1.39 -3.27
C ARG A 84 -29.28 -2.32 -2.16
N GLY A 85 -28.52 -3.36 -2.52
CA GLY A 85 -27.93 -4.32 -1.57
C GLY A 85 -26.60 -3.85 -0.97
N THR A 86 -26.04 -2.74 -1.44
CA THR A 86 -24.77 -2.21 -0.94
C THR A 86 -24.91 -1.76 0.52
N LYS A 87 -24.01 -2.26 1.37
CA LYS A 87 -23.92 -1.89 2.78
C LYS A 87 -22.66 -1.05 3.01
N ARG A 88 -22.58 -0.37 4.15
CA ARG A 88 -21.36 0.38 4.54
C ARG A 88 -20.12 -0.52 4.57
N GLU A 89 -20.28 -1.79 4.93
CA GLU A 89 -19.20 -2.78 4.98
C GLU A 89 -18.57 -3.01 3.60
N HIS A 90 -19.37 -2.99 2.52
CA HIS A 90 -18.87 -3.07 1.14
C HIS A 90 -18.05 -1.83 0.79
N ILE A 91 -18.49 -0.62 1.22
CA ILE A 91 -17.76 0.63 0.96
C ILE A 91 -16.45 0.66 1.76
N ILE A 92 -16.46 0.22 3.02
CA ILE A 92 -15.26 0.13 3.86
C ILE A 92 -14.25 -0.84 3.23
N ARG A 93 -14.72 -2.01 2.78
CA ARG A 93 -13.89 -3.00 2.09
C ARG A 93 -13.32 -2.45 0.79
N ALA A 94 -14.15 -1.84 -0.04
CA ALA A 94 -13.71 -1.20 -1.28
C ALA A 94 -12.66 -0.11 -1.05
N ALA A 95 -12.75 0.64 0.05
CA ALA A 95 -11.75 1.63 0.43
C ALA A 95 -10.41 0.99 0.82
N GLN A 96 -10.41 -0.13 1.54
CA GLN A 96 -9.18 -0.87 1.84
C GLN A 96 -8.58 -1.50 0.58
N GLU A 97 -9.42 -2.14 -0.23
CA GLU A 97 -9.01 -2.72 -1.51
C GLU A 97 -8.41 -1.66 -2.45
N SER A 98 -8.93 -0.43 -2.43
CA SER A 98 -8.43 0.67 -3.27
C SER A 98 -6.97 1.02 -2.99
N ILE A 99 -6.52 0.90 -1.74
CA ILE A 99 -5.10 1.11 -1.39
C ILE A 99 -4.24 0.07 -2.10
N ALA A 100 -4.67 -1.20 -2.06
CA ALA A 100 -3.93 -2.29 -2.67
C ALA A 100 -3.95 -2.23 -4.21
N TYR A 101 -5.06 -1.82 -4.81
CA TYR A 101 -5.14 -1.63 -6.27
C TYR A 101 -4.18 -0.54 -6.77
N GLN A 102 -4.13 0.61 -6.09
CA GLN A 102 -3.20 1.69 -6.45
C GLN A 102 -1.73 1.23 -6.38
N VAL A 103 -1.38 0.42 -5.37
CA VAL A 103 -0.04 -0.18 -5.29
C VAL A 103 0.18 -1.19 -6.41
N ALA A 104 -0.84 -1.99 -6.75
CA ALA A 104 -0.76 -2.95 -7.85
C ALA A 104 -0.51 -2.28 -9.20
N ASP A 105 -1.10 -1.10 -9.44
CA ASP A 105 -0.85 -0.31 -10.65
C ASP A 105 0.61 0.18 -10.78
N LEU A 106 1.31 0.34 -9.67
CA LEU A 106 2.72 0.76 -9.67
C LEU A 106 3.68 -0.38 -10.00
N VAL A 107 3.34 -1.62 -9.68
CA VAL A 107 4.25 -2.77 -9.86
C VAL A 107 4.75 -2.90 -11.30
N PRO A 108 3.89 -2.89 -12.33
CA PRO A 108 4.35 -2.97 -13.72
C PRO A 108 5.25 -1.80 -14.12
N ALA A 109 4.97 -0.59 -13.62
CA ALA A 109 5.78 0.59 -13.91
C ALA A 109 7.17 0.48 -13.27
N ILE A 110 7.25 -0.01 -12.03
CA ILE A 110 8.52 -0.24 -11.34
C ILE A 110 9.33 -1.33 -12.05
N GLU A 111 8.71 -2.45 -12.41
CA GLU A 111 9.36 -3.54 -13.13
C GLU A 111 9.87 -3.10 -14.51
N ALA A 112 9.10 -2.27 -15.23
CA ALA A 112 9.51 -1.73 -16.52
C ALA A 112 10.71 -0.77 -16.40
N ASP A 113 10.69 0.13 -15.41
CA ASP A 113 11.75 1.13 -15.23
C ASP A 113 13.04 0.52 -14.66
N THR A 114 12.94 -0.51 -13.84
CA THR A 114 14.10 -1.17 -13.22
C THR A 114 14.65 -2.33 -14.06
N GLY A 115 13.83 -2.91 -14.92
CA GLY A 115 14.15 -4.18 -15.60
C GLY A 115 14.19 -5.40 -14.67
N LEU A 116 13.76 -5.27 -13.41
CA LEU A 116 13.80 -6.30 -12.39
C LEU A 116 12.40 -6.68 -11.92
N PRO A 117 12.09 -7.98 -11.82
CA PRO A 117 10.80 -8.40 -11.28
C PRO A 117 10.74 -8.15 -9.77
N LEU A 118 9.59 -7.70 -9.28
CA LEU A 118 9.32 -7.53 -7.86
C LEU A 118 9.29 -8.92 -7.17
N SER A 119 10.28 -9.22 -6.35
CA SER A 119 10.34 -10.50 -5.62
C SER A 119 9.41 -10.54 -4.42
N ALA A 120 9.31 -9.45 -3.67
CA ALA A 120 8.42 -9.28 -2.53
C ALA A 120 8.23 -7.79 -2.23
N LEU A 121 7.09 -7.44 -1.67
CA LEU A 121 6.79 -6.09 -1.17
C LEU A 121 7.03 -6.04 0.34
N LYS A 122 7.84 -5.10 0.82
CA LYS A 122 7.94 -4.78 2.24
C LYS A 122 6.94 -3.66 2.55
N ALA A 123 6.07 -3.86 3.53
CA ALA A 123 5.03 -2.92 3.90
C ALA A 123 5.15 -2.51 5.37
N ASP A 124 5.23 -1.21 5.63
CA ASP A 124 5.34 -0.64 6.97
C ASP A 124 4.34 0.50 7.20
N GLY A 125 4.48 1.20 8.33
CA GLY A 125 3.57 2.27 8.74
C GLY A 125 2.24 1.77 9.31
N GLY A 126 1.34 2.71 9.60
CA GLY A 126 0.09 2.43 10.31
C GLY A 126 -0.85 1.47 9.59
N ALA A 127 -1.00 1.61 8.26
CA ALA A 127 -1.89 0.77 7.45
C ALA A 127 -1.42 -0.69 7.38
N SER A 128 -0.12 -0.96 7.53
CA SER A 128 0.41 -2.33 7.52
C SER A 128 -0.03 -3.19 8.71
N ARG A 129 -0.67 -2.59 9.71
CA ARG A 129 -1.24 -3.31 10.86
C ARG A 129 -2.49 -4.11 10.49
N ASP A 130 -3.20 -3.69 9.47
CA ASP A 130 -4.42 -4.31 8.97
C ASP A 130 -4.07 -5.59 8.21
N HIS A 131 -4.49 -6.76 8.75
CA HIS A 131 -4.19 -8.06 8.16
C HIS A 131 -4.99 -8.30 6.88
N PHE A 132 -6.24 -7.82 6.82
CA PHE A 132 -7.05 -7.91 5.61
C PHE A 132 -6.38 -7.17 4.46
N LEU A 133 -5.96 -5.91 4.69
CA LEU A 133 -5.27 -5.12 3.68
C LEU A 133 -3.97 -5.78 3.23
N MET A 134 -3.15 -6.30 4.14
CA MET A 134 -1.88 -6.93 3.79
C MET A 134 -2.07 -8.24 3.00
N GLN A 135 -3.06 -9.06 3.36
CA GLN A 135 -3.38 -10.26 2.60
C GLN A 135 -3.91 -9.90 1.21
N PHE A 136 -4.86 -8.97 1.14
CA PHE A 136 -5.40 -8.52 -0.13
C PHE A 136 -4.32 -7.89 -1.02
N GLN A 137 -3.36 -7.15 -0.43
CA GLN A 137 -2.20 -6.62 -1.16
C GLN A 137 -1.35 -7.73 -1.77
N ALA A 138 -1.06 -8.80 -1.00
CA ALA A 138 -0.32 -9.95 -1.52
C ALA A 138 -1.08 -10.63 -2.67
N ASP A 139 -2.39 -10.79 -2.49
CA ASP A 139 -3.27 -11.41 -3.46
C ASP A 139 -3.31 -10.63 -4.77
N ILE A 140 -3.51 -9.30 -4.71
CA ILE A 140 -3.71 -8.50 -5.91
C ILE A 140 -2.41 -8.26 -6.70
N ILE A 141 -1.25 -8.16 -6.03
CA ILE A 141 0.04 -8.07 -6.75
C ILE A 141 0.61 -9.44 -7.14
N GLY A 142 0.06 -10.54 -6.61
CA GLY A 142 0.56 -11.90 -6.84
C GLY A 142 1.99 -12.13 -6.34
N ARG A 143 2.38 -11.41 -5.32
CA ARG A 143 3.72 -11.49 -4.71
C ARG A 143 3.61 -11.46 -3.20
N GLN A 144 4.61 -12.02 -2.52
CA GLN A 144 4.68 -12.00 -1.07
C GLN A 144 4.73 -10.56 -0.55
N VAL A 145 3.94 -10.26 0.50
CA VAL A 145 4.05 -9.03 1.29
C VAL A 145 4.69 -9.36 2.63
N ARG A 146 5.73 -8.61 3.01
CA ARG A 146 6.49 -8.80 4.26
C ARG A 146 6.31 -7.60 5.15
N ARG A 147 5.80 -7.82 6.35
CA ARG A 147 5.66 -6.80 7.39
C ARG A 147 6.81 -6.92 8.39
N PRO A 148 7.55 -5.83 8.67
CA PRO A 148 8.64 -5.85 9.64
C PRO A 148 8.13 -5.89 11.08
N ALA A 149 8.97 -6.38 12.01
CA ALA A 149 8.69 -6.34 13.43
C ALA A 149 8.64 -4.90 13.98
N ILE A 150 9.50 -4.02 13.47
CA ILE A 150 9.46 -2.58 13.75
C ILE A 150 8.79 -1.88 12.58
N ARG A 151 7.63 -1.26 12.83
CA ARG A 151 6.77 -0.67 11.79
C ARG A 151 7.03 0.82 11.55
N GLU A 152 7.72 1.49 12.46
CA GLU A 152 8.11 2.90 12.35
C GLU A 152 9.49 2.99 11.66
N THR A 153 9.56 2.54 10.42
CA THR A 153 10.84 2.39 9.70
C THR A 153 11.48 3.71 9.35
N THR A 154 10.70 4.79 9.19
CA THR A 154 11.22 6.14 8.98
C THR A 154 12.05 6.62 10.18
N ALA A 155 11.51 6.49 11.40
CA ALA A 155 12.22 6.84 12.61
C ALA A 155 13.44 5.93 12.86
N LEU A 156 13.27 4.63 12.54
CA LEU A 156 14.35 3.65 12.63
C LEU A 156 15.49 3.98 11.66
N GLY A 157 15.19 4.40 10.43
CA GLY A 157 16.19 4.82 9.45
C GLY A 157 17.00 6.02 9.92
N ALA A 158 16.35 7.03 10.51
CA ALA A 158 17.03 8.18 11.11
C ALA A 158 17.96 7.75 12.26
N ALA A 159 17.51 6.82 13.12
CA ALA A 159 18.34 6.26 14.20
C ALA A 159 19.55 5.47 13.66
N TYR A 160 19.36 4.70 12.59
CA TYR A 160 20.45 3.97 11.93
C TYR A 160 21.52 4.89 11.37
N LEU A 161 21.11 5.97 10.68
CA LEU A 161 22.03 6.97 10.16
C LEU A 161 22.83 7.66 11.29
N ALA A 162 22.17 8.06 12.37
CA ALA A 162 22.84 8.63 13.54
C ALA A 162 23.82 7.63 14.17
N GLY A 163 23.45 6.35 14.25
CA GLY A 163 24.29 5.30 14.80
C GLY A 163 25.52 4.99 13.94
N LEU A 164 25.39 4.98 12.61
CA LEU A 164 26.54 4.87 11.70
C LEU A 164 27.48 6.07 11.87
N ALA A 165 26.95 7.29 11.93
CA ALA A 165 27.75 8.50 12.09
C ALA A 165 28.52 8.55 13.44
N THR A 166 27.99 7.94 14.47
CA THR A 166 28.61 7.91 15.82
C THR A 166 29.37 6.63 16.12
N GLY A 167 29.43 5.67 15.17
CA GLY A 167 30.15 4.42 15.32
C GLY A 167 29.46 3.36 16.21
N VAL A 168 28.15 3.50 16.45
CA VAL A 168 27.34 2.46 17.12
C VAL A 168 27.23 1.22 16.22
N TRP A 169 27.05 1.43 14.92
CA TRP A 169 27.13 0.38 13.89
C TRP A 169 28.25 0.72 12.92
N GLN A 170 28.88 -0.32 12.37
CA GLN A 170 30.10 -0.16 11.56
C GLN A 170 29.79 -0.13 10.07
N SER A 171 28.64 -0.68 9.62
CA SER A 171 28.31 -0.74 8.19
C SER A 171 26.81 -0.90 7.96
N GLU A 172 26.40 -0.67 6.69
CA GLU A 172 25.02 -0.90 6.23
C GLU A 172 24.67 -2.39 6.23
N GLU A 173 25.65 -3.28 6.03
CA GLU A 173 25.46 -4.73 6.09
C GLU A 173 25.05 -5.17 7.50
N GLU A 174 25.68 -4.60 8.54
CA GLU A 174 25.29 -4.85 9.93
C GLU A 174 23.84 -4.43 10.17
N LEU A 175 23.43 -3.25 9.69
CA LEU A 175 22.06 -2.76 9.79
C LEU A 175 21.06 -3.65 9.04
N SER A 176 21.44 -4.15 7.86
CA SER A 176 20.58 -5.00 7.05
C SER A 176 20.19 -6.29 7.78
N GLN A 177 21.08 -6.83 8.63
CA GLN A 177 20.84 -8.02 9.45
C GLN A 177 19.86 -7.78 10.61
N LEU A 178 19.65 -6.54 11.00
CA LEU A 178 18.70 -6.17 12.06
C LEU A 178 17.24 -6.22 11.58
N TRP A 179 17.03 -6.18 10.27
CA TRP A 179 15.68 -6.26 9.72
C TRP A 179 15.08 -7.64 9.95
N LYS A 180 13.96 -7.71 10.64
CA LYS A 180 13.24 -8.94 10.92
C LYS A 180 11.83 -8.88 10.36
N CYS A 181 11.44 -9.91 9.60
CA CYS A 181 10.07 -10.11 9.17
C CYS A 181 9.23 -10.62 10.35
N GLU A 182 8.17 -9.89 10.72
CA GLU A 182 7.19 -10.34 11.72
C GLU A 182 6.17 -11.29 11.08
N THR A 183 5.63 -10.89 9.94
CA THR A 183 4.60 -11.63 9.20
C THR A 183 4.87 -11.55 7.71
N ALA A 184 4.74 -12.69 7.04
CA ALA A 184 4.78 -12.79 5.59
C ALA A 184 3.42 -13.27 5.07
N PHE A 185 2.79 -12.48 4.22
CA PHE A 185 1.53 -12.79 3.56
C PHE A 185 1.83 -13.36 2.17
N GLN A 186 1.34 -14.56 1.91
CA GLN A 186 1.47 -15.21 0.60
C GLN A 186 0.23 -14.92 -0.24
N PRO A 187 0.36 -14.78 -1.58
CA PRO A 187 -0.81 -14.69 -2.43
C PRO A 187 -1.61 -16.00 -2.40
N GLU A 188 -2.90 -15.90 -2.10
CA GLU A 188 -3.84 -17.02 -2.03
C GLU A 188 -4.89 -16.97 -3.16
N MET A 189 -5.06 -15.79 -3.78
CA MET A 189 -6.00 -15.56 -4.87
C MET A 189 -5.48 -16.14 -6.19
N ASP A 190 -6.32 -16.86 -6.91
CA ASP A 190 -5.99 -17.32 -8.25
C ASP A 190 -5.85 -16.17 -9.27
N GLN A 191 -5.12 -16.44 -10.35
CA GLN A 191 -4.80 -15.44 -11.37
C GLN A 191 -6.05 -14.89 -12.07
N ALA A 192 -7.02 -15.74 -12.38
CA ALA A 192 -8.22 -15.30 -13.11
C ALA A 192 -9.07 -14.33 -12.28
N HIS A 193 -9.20 -14.59 -10.98
CA HIS A 193 -9.92 -13.70 -10.06
C HIS A 193 -9.18 -12.37 -9.90
N ARG A 194 -7.86 -12.40 -9.74
CA ARG A 194 -7.00 -11.20 -9.70
C ARG A 194 -7.19 -10.33 -10.93
N ASP A 195 -7.09 -10.94 -12.11
CA ASP A 195 -7.23 -10.23 -13.38
C ASP A 195 -8.61 -9.60 -13.54
N GLN A 196 -9.66 -10.28 -13.07
CA GLN A 196 -11.02 -9.76 -13.08
C GLN A 196 -11.17 -8.54 -12.16
N LEU A 197 -10.61 -8.60 -10.94
CA LEU A 197 -10.64 -7.49 -9.99
C LEU A 197 -9.88 -6.27 -10.53
N MET A 198 -8.68 -6.48 -11.08
CA MET A 198 -7.88 -5.41 -11.69
C MET A 198 -8.58 -4.81 -12.92
N ALA A 199 -9.18 -5.64 -13.78
CA ALA A 199 -9.95 -5.14 -14.92
C ALA A 199 -11.14 -4.27 -14.51
N ASN A 200 -11.80 -4.60 -13.40
CA ASN A 200 -12.89 -3.78 -12.86
C ASN A 200 -12.38 -2.50 -12.19
N TRP A 201 -11.25 -2.57 -11.48
CA TRP A 201 -10.56 -1.39 -10.94
C TRP A 201 -10.19 -0.40 -12.06
N HIS A 202 -9.57 -0.86 -13.14
CA HIS A 202 -9.21 -0.01 -14.28
C HIS A 202 -10.40 0.62 -15.02
N LYS A 203 -11.61 0.03 -14.89
CA LYS A 203 -12.84 0.68 -15.38
C LYS A 203 -13.35 1.78 -14.44
N ALA A 204 -12.99 1.68 -13.16
CA ALA A 204 -13.42 2.64 -12.17
C ALA A 204 -12.53 3.89 -12.17
N VAL A 205 -11.23 3.71 -12.45
CA VAL A 205 -10.25 4.79 -12.62
C VAL A 205 -10.39 5.42 -14.01
#